data_442b9afcb6294a2a3332756cba758da9
#
_entry.id   442b9afcb6294a2a3332756cba758da9
#
_cell.length_a   1.000
_cell.length_b   1.000
_cell.length_c   1.000
_cell.angle_alpha   90.00
_cell.angle_beta   90.00
_cell.angle_gamma   90.00
#
_symmetry.space_group_name_H-M   'P 1'
#
loop_
_entity.id
_entity.type
_entity.pdbx_description
1 polymer ?
#
loop_
_entity_poly.entity_id
_entity_poly.type
_entity_poly.pdbx_seq_one_letter_code
_entity_poly.pdbx_strand_id
1 'polypeptide(L)'
;MVRQKFLAVCSAIVFATLALSFSVGAAQKPAGKGDVAKGKDAFEQCAICHNVDNDEKKMGPSLKGLFKRSKLASGKPVNDANVLAQINAGGNGMPAYADMLSSDDKANILAYLHTL
;
A
#
# COMPACT_ATOMS: atom_id res chain seq x y z
N MET A 1 -51.71 -59.80 26.01
CA MET A 1 -50.45 -60.14 26.70
C MET A 1 -49.36 -59.31 26.10
N VAL A 2 -49.05 -58.30 26.78
CA VAL A 2 -47.79 -58.04 27.47
C VAL A 2 -46.54 -58.16 26.56
N ARG A 3 -45.95 -57.12 26.28
CA ARG A 3 -44.66 -56.59 26.75
C ARG A 3 -44.00 -55.77 25.67
N GLN A 4 -43.81 -54.59 25.98
CA GLN A 4 -42.71 -53.90 26.66
C GLN A 4 -41.79 -53.28 25.62
N LYS A 5 -41.95 -52.00 25.46
CA LYS A 5 -41.03 -50.97 25.90
C LYS A 5 -39.56 -51.33 25.73
N PHE A 6 -38.93 -50.71 24.81
CA PHE A 6 -37.63 -50.12 25.08
C PHE A 6 -37.45 -48.84 24.25
N LEU A 7 -37.51 -47.76 24.98
CA LEU A 7 -36.97 -46.46 24.52
C LEU A 7 -35.47 -46.61 24.28
N ALA A 8 -35.02 -46.35 23.12
CA ALA A 8 -33.64 -46.02 22.87
C ALA A 8 -33.62 -44.55 22.40
N VAL A 9 -33.44 -43.69 23.33
CA VAL A 9 -33.11 -42.28 23.12
C VAL A 9 -31.69 -42.25 22.65
N CYS A 10 -31.46 -42.22 21.34
CA CYS A 10 -30.18 -41.85 20.77
C CYS A 10 -30.16 -40.35 20.64
N SER A 11 -29.66 -39.70 21.69
CA SER A 11 -29.31 -38.29 21.70
C SER A 11 -28.10 -38.09 20.77
N ALA A 12 -28.36 -37.77 19.52
CA ALA A 12 -27.32 -37.35 18.60
C ALA A 12 -26.97 -35.88 18.96
N ILE A 13 -25.95 -35.74 19.78
CA ILE A 13 -25.33 -34.43 20.03
C ILE A 13 -24.57 -34.10 18.75
N VAL A 14 -25.20 -33.28 17.91
CA VAL A 14 -24.54 -32.63 16.79
C VAL A 14 -23.67 -31.51 17.37
N PHE A 15 -22.39 -31.78 17.55
CA PHE A 15 -21.40 -30.75 17.80
C PHE A 15 -21.22 -29.97 16.50
N ALA A 16 -21.97 -28.88 16.37
CA ALA A 16 -21.71 -27.86 15.39
C ALA A 16 -20.43 -27.13 15.82
N THR A 17 -19.28 -27.59 15.36
CA THR A 17 -18.03 -26.86 15.46
C THR A 17 -18.09 -25.68 14.51
N LEU A 18 -18.51 -24.53 15.04
CA LEU A 18 -18.44 -23.24 14.36
C LEU A 18 -16.96 -22.88 14.29
N ALA A 19 -16.32 -23.23 13.17
CA ALA A 19 -14.99 -22.78 12.85
C ALA A 19 -15.06 -21.26 12.60
N LEU A 20 -14.77 -20.45 13.63
CA LEU A 20 -14.50 -19.05 13.45
C LEU A 20 -13.18 -18.93 12.67
N SER A 21 -13.31 -18.75 11.36
CA SER A 21 -12.19 -18.32 10.53
C SER A 21 -11.85 -16.89 10.91
N PHE A 22 -10.92 -16.72 11.84
CA PHE A 22 -10.28 -15.42 12.05
C PHE A 22 -9.44 -15.13 10.81
N SER A 23 -10.01 -14.38 9.88
CA SER A 23 -9.22 -13.68 8.87
C SER A 23 -8.36 -12.68 9.63
N VAL A 24 -7.10 -13.05 9.85
CA VAL A 24 -6.08 -12.09 10.29
C VAL A 24 -5.88 -11.14 9.12
N GLY A 25 -6.70 -10.11 9.06
CA GLY A 25 -6.41 -8.96 8.24
C GLY A 25 -5.07 -8.42 8.74
N ALA A 26 -4.03 -8.51 7.90
CA ALA A 26 -2.78 -7.84 8.18
C ALA A 26 -3.12 -6.35 8.35
N ALA A 27 -3.19 -5.90 9.60
CA ALA A 27 -3.31 -4.49 9.92
C ALA A 27 -2.07 -3.82 9.32
N GLN A 28 -2.27 -3.12 8.21
CA GLN A 28 -1.24 -2.25 7.67
C GLN A 28 -0.99 -1.21 8.75
N LYS A 29 0.17 -1.32 9.38
CA LYS A 29 0.69 -0.31 10.30
C LYS A 29 0.54 1.04 9.59
N PRO A 30 -0.14 2.04 10.19
CA PRO A 30 -0.18 3.36 9.57
C PRO A 30 1.26 3.79 9.33
N ALA A 31 1.58 4.15 8.09
CA ALA A 31 2.89 4.65 7.73
C ALA A 31 3.18 5.84 8.64
N GLY A 32 4.11 5.66 9.58
CA GLY A 32 4.60 6.75 10.40
C GLY A 32 5.18 7.84 9.50
N LYS A 33 5.43 9.02 10.05
CA LYS A 33 6.14 10.06 9.31
C LYS A 33 7.44 9.45 8.79
N GLY A 34 7.61 9.37 7.47
CA GLY A 34 8.79 8.80 6.86
C GLY A 34 10.05 9.60 7.21
N ASP A 35 11.19 8.93 7.10
CA ASP A 35 12.51 9.53 7.28
C ASP A 35 13.00 10.13 5.95
N VAL A 36 13.33 11.41 5.95
CA VAL A 36 13.78 12.15 4.74
C VAL A 36 15.09 11.61 4.20
N ALA A 37 16.06 11.29 5.06
CA ALA A 37 17.36 10.78 4.63
C ALA A 37 17.24 9.41 3.98
N LYS A 38 16.51 8.49 4.62
CA LYS A 38 16.20 7.18 4.04
C LYS A 38 15.37 7.31 2.76
N GLY A 39 14.48 8.29 2.70
CA GLY A 39 13.70 8.58 1.50
C GLY A 39 14.55 9.03 0.34
N LYS A 40 15.58 9.84 0.59
CA LYS A 40 16.56 10.24 -0.42
C LYS A 40 17.33 9.03 -0.95
N ASP A 41 17.78 8.16 -0.07
CA ASP A 41 18.51 6.94 -0.46
C ASP A 41 17.59 6.01 -1.28
N ALA A 42 16.36 5.78 -0.82
CA ALA A 42 15.38 4.96 -1.55
C ALA A 42 14.97 5.59 -2.90
N PHE A 43 15.06 6.90 -3.03
CA PHE A 43 14.73 7.65 -4.26
C PHE A 43 15.82 7.51 -5.35
N GLU A 44 17.01 7.02 -5.07
CA GLU A 44 18.10 6.93 -6.05
C GLU A 44 17.67 6.18 -7.32
N GLN A 45 16.89 5.12 -7.20
CA GLN A 45 16.34 4.40 -8.34
C GLN A 45 15.35 5.23 -9.18
N CYS A 46 14.67 6.19 -8.57
CA CYS A 46 13.73 7.09 -9.23
C CYS A 46 14.47 8.22 -9.96
N ALA A 47 15.63 8.63 -9.45
CA ALA A 47 16.48 9.69 -9.99
C ALA A 47 17.01 9.36 -11.40
N ILE A 48 17.00 8.10 -11.79
CA ILE A 48 17.34 7.66 -13.16
C ILE A 48 16.41 8.32 -14.17
N CYS A 49 15.12 8.42 -13.86
CA CYS A 49 14.08 8.93 -14.73
C CYS A 49 13.54 10.29 -14.33
N HIS A 50 13.71 10.70 -13.08
CA HIS A 50 13.16 11.93 -12.53
C HIS A 50 14.26 12.90 -12.11
N ASN A 51 14.10 14.18 -12.49
CA ASN A 51 14.94 15.26 -11.99
C ASN A 51 14.31 15.89 -10.75
N VAL A 52 15.11 16.33 -9.79
CA VAL A 52 14.63 17.01 -8.56
C VAL A 52 15.25 18.39 -8.38
N ASP A 53 16.36 18.66 -9.07
CA ASP A 53 17.15 19.88 -8.88
C ASP A 53 16.69 21.03 -9.79
N ASN A 54 16.14 20.69 -10.94
CA ASN A 54 15.69 21.66 -11.94
C ASN A 54 14.39 21.19 -12.61
N ASP A 55 13.83 22.01 -13.49
CA ASP A 55 12.57 21.75 -14.17
C ASP A 55 12.72 20.90 -15.44
N GLU A 56 13.92 20.43 -15.76
CA GLU A 56 14.17 19.62 -16.95
C GLU A 56 13.53 18.24 -16.83
N LYS A 57 12.82 17.87 -17.88
CA LYS A 57 12.25 16.55 -18.04
C LYS A 57 13.33 15.57 -18.49
N LYS A 58 13.44 14.44 -17.81
CA LYS A 58 14.16 13.24 -18.27
C LYS A 58 13.17 12.28 -18.95
N MET A 59 13.26 10.97 -18.72
CA MET A 59 12.25 10.01 -19.17
C MET A 59 10.92 10.26 -18.45
N GLY A 60 10.96 10.60 -17.16
CA GLY A 60 9.83 11.06 -16.38
C GLY A 60 9.81 12.57 -16.19
N PRO A 61 8.70 13.13 -15.72
CA PRO A 61 8.61 14.56 -15.42
C PRO A 61 9.55 14.94 -14.25
N SER A 62 9.99 16.21 -14.24
CA SER A 62 10.68 16.75 -13.07
C SER A 62 9.79 16.70 -11.84
N LEU A 63 10.36 16.34 -10.68
CA LEU A 63 9.68 16.32 -9.39
C LEU A 63 10.07 17.50 -8.50
N LYS A 64 10.90 18.44 -9.01
CA LYS A 64 11.22 19.66 -8.30
C LYS A 64 9.95 20.41 -7.90
N GLY A 65 9.81 20.71 -6.61
CA GLY A 65 8.63 21.38 -6.06
C GLY A 65 7.32 20.61 -6.26
N LEU A 66 7.35 19.30 -6.27
CA LEU A 66 6.19 18.47 -6.56
C LEU A 66 4.98 18.84 -5.72
N PHE A 67 5.14 18.93 -4.40
CA PHE A 67 4.04 19.22 -3.48
C PHE A 67 3.61 20.70 -3.44
N LYS A 68 4.32 21.56 -4.19
CA LYS A 68 3.91 22.97 -4.42
C LYS A 68 3.04 23.12 -5.66
N ARG A 69 2.85 22.05 -6.44
CA ARG A 69 2.03 22.05 -7.65
C ARG A 69 0.59 21.61 -7.33
N SER A 70 -0.35 22.06 -8.12
CA SER A 70 -1.76 21.67 -7.98
C SER A 70 -2.06 20.28 -8.54
N LYS A 71 -1.34 19.86 -9.58
CA LYS A 71 -1.60 18.61 -10.31
C LYS A 71 -0.34 17.84 -10.65
N LEU A 72 -0.48 16.51 -10.64
CA LEU A 72 0.48 15.56 -11.21
C LEU A 72 0.44 15.63 -12.76
N ALA A 73 1.44 15.05 -13.42
CA ALA A 73 1.43 14.89 -14.88
C ALA A 73 0.22 14.09 -15.38
N SER A 74 -0.35 13.23 -14.56
CA SER A 74 -1.60 12.49 -14.82
C SER A 74 -2.88 13.34 -14.72
N GLY A 75 -2.77 14.62 -14.33
CA GLY A 75 -3.90 15.52 -14.10
C GLY A 75 -4.58 15.39 -12.74
N LYS A 76 -4.23 14.40 -11.93
CA LYS A 76 -4.76 14.23 -10.58
C LYS A 76 -4.20 15.30 -9.63
N PRO A 77 -4.94 15.72 -8.59
CA PRO A 77 -4.41 16.62 -7.56
C PRO A 77 -3.15 16.06 -6.91
N VAL A 78 -2.19 16.94 -6.55
CA VAL A 78 -1.00 16.52 -5.79
C VAL A 78 -1.39 16.38 -4.33
N ASN A 79 -1.27 15.17 -3.83
CA ASN A 79 -1.37 14.80 -2.41
C ASN A 79 -0.70 13.44 -2.23
N ASP A 80 -0.42 13.06 -0.98
CA ASP A 80 0.26 11.81 -0.65
C ASP A 80 -0.43 10.58 -1.26
N ALA A 81 -1.75 10.52 -1.19
CA ALA A 81 -2.51 9.38 -1.71
C ALA A 81 -2.34 9.22 -3.23
N ASN A 82 -2.43 10.31 -3.98
CA ASN A 82 -2.29 10.27 -5.44
C ASN A 82 -0.84 10.06 -5.88
N VAL A 83 0.14 10.63 -5.18
CA VAL A 83 1.56 10.37 -5.42
C VAL A 83 1.87 8.90 -5.14
N LEU A 84 1.42 8.36 -4.03
CA LEU A 84 1.60 6.95 -3.68
C LEU A 84 0.90 6.03 -4.68
N ALA A 85 -0.31 6.37 -5.11
CA ALA A 85 -1.02 5.62 -6.13
C ALA A 85 -0.24 5.59 -7.46
N GLN A 86 0.39 6.71 -7.85
CA GLN A 86 1.23 6.77 -9.05
C GLN A 86 2.48 5.90 -8.90
N ILE A 87 3.15 5.93 -7.75
CA ILE A 87 4.31 5.08 -7.45
C ILE A 87 3.92 3.60 -7.53
N ASN A 88 2.80 3.23 -6.95
CA ASN A 88 2.33 1.84 -6.94
C ASN A 88 1.94 1.33 -8.32
N ALA A 89 1.21 2.14 -9.08
CA ALA A 89 0.66 1.73 -10.37
C ALA A 89 1.65 1.90 -11.53
N GLY A 90 2.57 2.87 -11.45
CA GLY A 90 3.43 3.23 -12.57
C GLY A 90 2.64 3.78 -13.74
N GLY A 91 3.07 3.45 -14.96
CA GLY A 91 2.42 3.82 -16.21
C GLY A 91 3.22 4.82 -17.04
N ASN A 92 2.98 4.86 -18.36
CA ASN A 92 3.72 5.70 -19.31
C ASN A 92 5.24 5.51 -19.26
N GLY A 93 5.69 4.26 -19.09
CA GLY A 93 7.10 3.90 -18.98
C GLY A 93 7.65 3.90 -17.54
N MET A 94 6.91 4.38 -16.56
CA MET A 94 7.27 4.25 -15.15
C MET A 94 6.92 2.84 -14.65
N PRO A 95 7.85 2.10 -14.05
CA PRO A 95 7.55 0.80 -13.45
C PRO A 95 6.54 0.92 -12.31
N ALA A 96 5.79 -0.15 -12.07
CA ALA A 96 4.91 -0.28 -10.91
C ALA A 96 5.73 -0.72 -9.68
N TYR A 97 5.68 0.02 -8.60
CA TYR A 97 6.46 -0.23 -7.40
C TYR A 97 5.63 -0.81 -6.25
N ALA A 98 4.39 -1.24 -6.50
CA ALA A 98 3.50 -1.77 -5.46
C ALA A 98 4.18 -2.86 -4.62
N ASP A 99 4.82 -3.83 -5.29
CA ASP A 99 5.46 -5.00 -4.66
C ASP A 99 6.99 -4.87 -4.57
N MET A 100 7.57 -3.81 -5.13
CA MET A 100 9.02 -3.59 -5.17
C MET A 100 9.54 -2.76 -4.00
N LEU A 101 8.68 -1.95 -3.39
CA LEU A 101 9.01 -1.09 -2.26
C LEU A 101 8.18 -1.49 -1.05
N SER A 102 8.81 -1.52 0.12
CA SER A 102 8.10 -1.68 1.38
C SER A 102 7.21 -0.47 1.69
N SER A 103 6.28 -0.62 2.63
CA SER A 103 5.48 0.51 3.12
C SER A 103 6.34 1.60 3.75
N ASP A 104 7.42 1.21 4.43
CA ASP A 104 8.34 2.15 5.06
C ASP A 104 9.15 2.92 4.00
N ASP A 105 9.65 2.25 2.95
CA ASP A 105 10.34 2.93 1.84
C ASP A 105 9.42 3.93 1.14
N LYS A 106 8.17 3.58 0.91
CA LYS A 106 7.16 4.47 0.32
C LYS A 106 6.89 5.69 1.20
N ALA A 107 6.77 5.49 2.52
CA ALA A 107 6.61 6.59 3.47
C ALA A 107 7.85 7.50 3.50
N ASN A 108 9.04 6.92 3.48
CA ASN A 108 10.30 7.64 3.45
C ASN A 108 10.45 8.44 2.14
N ILE A 109 10.13 7.85 0.99
CA ILE A 109 10.13 8.56 -0.30
C ILE A 109 9.17 9.74 -0.29
N LEU A 110 7.94 9.57 0.22
CA LEU A 110 6.99 10.67 0.36
C LEU A 110 7.56 11.79 1.22
N ALA A 111 8.17 11.47 2.37
CA ALA A 111 8.80 12.46 3.24
C ALA A 111 9.90 13.24 2.51
N TYR A 112 10.73 12.57 1.72
CA TYR A 112 11.74 13.21 0.89
C TYR A 112 11.12 14.11 -0.19
N LEU A 113 10.11 13.64 -0.91
CA LEU A 113 9.43 14.39 -1.96
C LEU A 113 8.78 15.69 -1.45
N HIS A 114 8.35 15.72 -0.19
CA HIS A 114 7.85 16.94 0.46
C HIS A 114 8.91 18.01 0.67
N THR A 115 10.19 17.68 0.60
CA THR A 115 11.31 18.62 0.76
C THR A 115 11.75 19.30 -0.55
N LEU A 116 11.23 18.88 -1.69
CA LEU A 116 11.61 19.35 -3.03
C LEU A 116 11.00 20.70 -3.40
#